data_92976e1e5af9ccdbbfa17976d0f39e56
#
_entry.id   92976e1e5af9ccdbbfa17976d0f39e56
#
_cell.length_a   1.000
_cell.length_b   1.000
_cell.length_c   1.000
_cell.angle_alpha   90.00
_cell.angle_beta   90.00
_cell.angle_gamma   90.00
#
_symmetry.space_group_name_H-M   'P 1'
#
loop_
_entity.id
_entity.type
_entity.pdbx_description
1 polymer ?
#
loop_
_entity_poly.entity_id
_entity_poly.type
_entity_poly.pdbx_seq_one_letter_code
_entity_poly.pdbx_strand_id
1 'polypeptide(L)'
;MKSLIVRALKINQTEKYEVFSFFLEAKDVLDIADISRVKRDKEGKLIGLQRNEVKQHVKEITKYLDNDDVLFPNAITLAINEEIHFTKIRGPKINSDRYSTAGTLEIPIMNNGFKPAWIVDGQQRALALSQCNKPNLPIPITAFVAKDLEVQREQFIRINKTKPLPKGLIDELLPTVTSILPSDLSNRLIPSRITEVLNFEPKSPFYGLIKKTSTENDERFTPIITHNSIIDILKTSIRNYTGCLYPYVDPEGNDTDYDSMLSILYIYWGAVKKVFPEAWGIPPVQSRLMHGVGIHAMGGLMDLIMRNINPKDRKSESRIIKELEKIRPYCHWTEGDWSEIDMKWNELQNISAHKRILARHVIKIYDDINRKSF
;
A
#
# COMPACT_ATOMS: atom_id res chain seq x y z
N MET A 1 44.71 -10.26 -8.18
CA MET A 1 43.25 -10.21 -7.85
C MET A 1 42.83 -8.75 -7.97
N LYS A 2 41.69 -8.50 -8.59
CA LYS A 2 41.11 -7.15 -8.63
C LYS A 2 40.35 -6.97 -7.33
N SER A 3 40.57 -5.87 -6.60
CA SER A 3 39.86 -5.56 -5.34
C SER A 3 39.10 -4.27 -5.50
N LEU A 4 37.93 -4.19 -4.88
CA LEU A 4 37.19 -2.95 -4.69
C LEU A 4 37.61 -2.34 -3.35
N ILE A 5 38.11 -1.11 -3.39
CA ILE A 5 38.59 -0.41 -2.20
C ILE A 5 37.66 0.77 -1.90
N VAL A 6 37.04 0.76 -0.73
CA VAL A 6 36.09 1.80 -0.32
C VAL A 6 36.41 2.37 1.07
N ARG A 7 36.01 3.61 1.31
CA ARG A 7 36.00 4.14 2.67
C ARG A 7 34.85 3.52 3.46
N ALA A 8 35.11 3.11 4.69
CA ALA A 8 34.11 2.47 5.53
C ALA A 8 34.25 2.91 6.99
N LEU A 9 33.13 2.89 7.70
CA LEU A 9 33.07 2.92 9.14
C LEU A 9 32.85 1.49 9.66
N LYS A 10 33.71 1.06 10.56
CA LYS A 10 33.61 -0.24 11.24
C LYS A 10 33.05 -0.04 12.65
N ILE A 11 32.09 -0.86 13.04
CA ILE A 11 31.50 -0.90 14.37
C ILE A 11 31.57 -2.34 14.88
N ASN A 12 32.02 -2.55 16.10
CA ASN A 12 31.87 -3.82 16.78
C ASN A 12 30.59 -3.77 17.63
N GLN A 13 29.53 -4.45 17.17
CA GLN A 13 28.29 -4.56 17.96
C GLN A 13 28.44 -5.46 19.17
N THR A 14 29.26 -6.49 19.04
CA THR A 14 29.74 -7.38 20.10
C THR A 14 31.16 -7.81 19.78
N GLU A 15 31.80 -8.59 20.67
CA GLU A 15 33.11 -9.18 20.39
C GLU A 15 33.13 -10.09 19.16
N LYS A 16 31.97 -10.62 18.78
CA LYS A 16 31.82 -11.60 17.68
C LYS A 16 31.35 -10.99 16.36
N TYR A 17 30.70 -9.83 16.40
CA TYR A 17 30.02 -9.27 15.23
C TYR A 17 30.52 -7.88 14.85
N GLU A 18 31.10 -7.82 13.67
CA GLU A 18 31.56 -6.60 13.03
C GLU A 18 30.55 -6.16 11.98
N VAL A 19 30.21 -4.87 12.01
CA VAL A 19 29.34 -4.22 11.03
C VAL A 19 30.08 -3.08 10.37
N PHE A 20 29.92 -2.97 9.06
CA PHE A 20 30.53 -1.94 8.22
C PHE A 20 29.44 -1.08 7.57
N SER A 21 29.69 0.23 7.48
CA SER A 21 28.89 1.16 6.70
C SER A 21 29.76 1.85 5.66
N PHE A 22 29.35 1.80 4.40
CA PHE A 22 30.11 2.36 3.27
C PHE A 22 29.19 2.67 2.09
N PHE A 23 29.73 3.20 0.99
CA PHE A 23 29.00 3.47 -0.23
C PHE A 23 29.61 2.71 -1.40
N LEU A 24 28.73 2.25 -2.31
CA LEU A 24 29.10 1.66 -3.60
C LEU A 24 28.43 2.43 -4.73
N GLU A 25 28.99 2.37 -5.92
CA GLU A 25 28.22 2.76 -7.11
C GLU A 25 27.20 1.68 -7.46
N ALA A 26 26.05 2.08 -8.00
CA ALA A 26 24.96 1.18 -8.34
C ALA A 26 25.41 -0.05 -9.16
N LYS A 27 26.30 0.16 -10.12
CA LYS A 27 26.89 -0.90 -10.96
C LYS A 27 27.70 -1.94 -10.18
N ASP A 28 28.36 -1.53 -9.08
CA ASP A 28 29.30 -2.39 -8.36
C ASP A 28 28.59 -3.33 -7.36
N VAL A 29 27.35 -3.05 -6.99
CA VAL A 29 26.61 -3.82 -5.98
C VAL A 29 26.49 -5.28 -6.37
N LEU A 30 26.07 -5.57 -7.62
CA LEU A 30 25.94 -6.94 -8.10
C LEU A 30 27.27 -7.55 -8.56
N ASP A 31 28.34 -6.79 -8.68
CA ASP A 31 29.67 -7.33 -8.97
C ASP A 31 30.26 -8.03 -7.75
N ILE A 32 30.00 -7.52 -6.55
CA ILE A 32 30.52 -8.07 -5.30
C ILE A 32 29.53 -8.94 -4.53
N ALA A 33 28.22 -8.85 -4.79
CA ALA A 33 27.20 -9.52 -4.01
C ALA A 33 26.25 -10.35 -4.86
N ASP A 34 25.98 -11.58 -4.42
CA ASP A 34 24.96 -12.42 -4.99
C ASP A 34 23.62 -12.18 -4.32
N ILE A 35 22.56 -12.28 -5.13
CA ILE A 35 21.21 -12.36 -4.61
C ILE A 35 21.04 -13.74 -3.99
N SER A 36 20.72 -13.79 -2.70
CA SER A 36 20.44 -15.03 -1.99
C SER A 36 19.26 -15.75 -2.65
N ARG A 37 19.54 -16.60 -3.61
CA ARG A 37 18.57 -17.53 -4.19
C ARG A 37 18.53 -18.74 -3.29
N VAL A 38 17.41 -18.91 -2.58
CA VAL A 38 17.10 -20.22 -2.02
C VAL A 38 16.94 -21.17 -3.22
N LYS A 39 17.97 -21.91 -3.58
CA LYS A 39 17.91 -22.97 -4.59
C LYS A 39 17.57 -24.29 -3.93
N ARG A 40 16.71 -25.10 -4.56
CA ARG A 40 16.64 -26.52 -4.23
C ARG A 40 17.74 -27.28 -4.96
N ASP A 41 18.32 -28.22 -4.26
CA ASP A 41 19.27 -29.18 -4.83
C ASP A 41 18.56 -30.30 -5.60
N LYS A 42 19.34 -31.23 -6.12
CA LYS A 42 18.86 -32.34 -6.94
C LYS A 42 17.87 -33.30 -6.21
N GLU A 43 17.61 -33.07 -4.94
CA GLU A 43 16.75 -33.90 -4.06
C GLU A 43 15.39 -33.26 -3.74
N GLY A 44 15.03 -32.15 -4.40
CA GLY A 44 13.62 -31.71 -4.46
C GLY A 44 13.16 -30.70 -3.42
N LYS A 45 14.03 -30.00 -2.66
CA LYS A 45 13.62 -28.92 -1.73
C LYS A 45 13.80 -27.51 -2.32
N LEU A 46 12.75 -26.74 -2.22
CA LEU A 46 12.46 -25.37 -2.71
C LEU A 46 13.64 -24.48 -3.08
N ILE A 47 13.69 -24.14 -4.37
CA ILE A 47 14.55 -23.10 -4.94
C ILE A 47 13.68 -22.07 -5.65
N GLY A 48 13.77 -20.81 -5.20
CA GLY A 48 13.40 -19.65 -5.98
C GLY A 48 11.96 -19.53 -6.43
N LEU A 49 11.12 -18.93 -5.63
CA LEU A 49 9.88 -18.28 -6.07
C LEU A 49 10.20 -16.90 -6.66
N GLN A 50 10.57 -16.84 -7.93
CA GLN A 50 10.49 -15.62 -8.72
C GLN A 50 9.03 -15.47 -9.21
N ARG A 51 8.21 -14.80 -8.41
CA ARG A 51 6.84 -14.46 -8.81
C ARG A 51 6.87 -13.32 -9.83
N ASN A 52 5.87 -13.26 -10.72
CA ASN A 52 5.67 -12.14 -11.64
C ASN A 52 5.60 -10.77 -10.92
N GLU A 53 5.14 -10.75 -9.68
CA GLU A 53 5.12 -9.60 -8.79
C GLU A 53 6.52 -9.00 -8.53
N VAL A 54 7.56 -9.84 -8.41
CA VAL A 54 8.93 -9.36 -8.22
C VAL A 54 9.43 -8.57 -9.43
N LYS A 55 9.12 -9.02 -10.64
CA LYS A 55 9.52 -8.34 -11.88
C LYS A 55 8.85 -6.97 -12.04
N GLN A 56 7.56 -6.89 -11.70
CA GLN A 56 6.83 -5.63 -11.76
C GLN A 56 7.39 -4.61 -10.77
N HIS A 57 7.62 -5.03 -9.54
CA HIS A 57 8.17 -4.17 -8.50
C HIS A 57 9.60 -3.69 -8.82
N VAL A 58 10.44 -4.55 -9.40
CA VAL A 58 11.78 -4.14 -9.88
C VAL A 58 11.67 -3.05 -10.95
N LYS A 59 10.74 -3.19 -11.92
CA LYS A 59 10.50 -2.15 -12.94
C LYS A 59 10.06 -0.82 -12.33
N GLU A 60 9.21 -0.84 -11.33
CA GLU A 60 8.75 0.36 -10.63
C GLU A 60 9.90 1.08 -9.91
N ILE A 61 10.76 0.32 -9.22
CA ILE A 61 11.96 0.88 -8.60
C ILE A 61 12.91 1.43 -9.66
N THR A 62 13.14 0.72 -10.77
CA THR A 62 14.00 1.20 -11.86
C THR A 62 13.47 2.52 -12.42
N LYS A 63 12.17 2.62 -12.68
CA LYS A 63 11.53 3.87 -13.15
C LYS A 63 11.74 5.01 -12.16
N TYR A 64 11.62 4.76 -10.85
CA TYR A 64 11.90 5.74 -9.81
C TYR A 64 13.37 6.18 -9.82
N LEU A 65 14.31 5.24 -9.97
CA LEU A 65 15.75 5.52 -9.98
C LEU A 65 16.19 6.35 -11.20
N ASP A 66 15.47 6.25 -12.32
CA ASP A 66 15.76 6.98 -13.56
C ASP A 66 15.28 8.45 -13.52
N ASN A 67 14.51 8.88 -12.50
CA ASN A 67 14.11 10.29 -12.35
C ASN A 67 15.30 11.17 -11.94
N ASP A 68 15.23 12.46 -12.28
CA ASP A 68 16.29 13.43 -11.98
C ASP A 68 16.50 13.58 -10.47
N ASP A 69 15.43 13.72 -9.71
CA ASP A 69 15.43 13.86 -8.23
C ASP A 69 15.23 12.51 -7.55
N VAL A 70 16.29 11.69 -7.49
CA VAL A 70 16.24 10.41 -6.79
C VAL A 70 16.87 10.49 -5.41
N LEU A 71 16.14 10.05 -4.40
CA LEU A 71 16.63 9.86 -3.04
C LEU A 71 16.62 8.36 -2.71
N PHE A 72 17.81 7.79 -2.43
CA PHE A 72 17.98 6.37 -2.08
C PHE A 72 18.57 6.22 -0.67
N PRO A 73 17.78 6.45 0.41
CA PRO A 73 18.27 6.48 1.78
C PRO A 73 18.43 5.10 2.41
N ASN A 74 17.73 4.08 1.89
CA ASN A 74 17.70 2.75 2.47
C ASN A 74 18.92 1.95 2.04
N ALA A 75 19.82 1.65 2.98
CA ALA A 75 20.97 0.82 2.72
C ALA A 75 20.60 -0.58 2.20
N ILE A 76 21.41 -1.12 1.30
CA ILE A 76 21.39 -2.55 0.98
C ILE A 76 22.17 -3.27 2.07
N THR A 77 21.60 -4.34 2.62
CA THR A 77 22.26 -5.12 3.66
C THR A 77 22.96 -6.34 3.08
N LEU A 78 24.28 -6.43 3.31
CA LEU A 78 25.13 -7.51 2.83
C LEU A 78 25.63 -8.38 3.99
N ALA A 79 25.64 -9.68 3.79
CA ALA A 79 26.46 -10.61 4.55
C ALA A 79 27.75 -10.84 3.76
N ILE A 80 28.90 -10.51 4.31
CA ILE A 80 30.20 -10.66 3.67
C ILE A 80 31.01 -11.79 4.34
N ASN A 81 31.81 -12.48 3.56
CA ASN A 81 32.70 -13.51 4.09
C ASN A 81 33.90 -12.89 4.84
N GLU A 82 34.74 -13.73 5.47
CA GLU A 82 35.90 -13.31 6.24
C GLU A 82 37.10 -12.86 5.39
N GLU A 83 37.02 -12.95 4.06
CA GLU A 83 38.14 -12.64 3.14
C GLU A 83 38.33 -11.15 2.88
N ILE A 84 37.57 -10.28 3.54
CA ILE A 84 37.70 -8.84 3.48
C ILE A 84 38.83 -8.34 4.38
N HIS A 85 39.50 -7.25 3.95
CA HIS A 85 40.52 -6.59 4.76
C HIS A 85 40.08 -5.18 5.14
N PHE A 86 40.11 -4.88 6.45
CA PHE A 86 39.83 -3.53 6.96
C PHE A 86 41.10 -2.91 7.53
N THR A 87 41.54 -1.80 6.91
CA THR A 87 42.69 -1.04 7.36
C THR A 87 42.24 0.27 8.00
N LYS A 88 42.55 0.44 9.29
CA LYS A 88 42.22 1.64 10.05
C LYS A 88 43.02 2.85 9.51
N ILE A 89 42.32 3.96 9.27
CA ILE A 89 42.96 5.22 8.87
C ILE A 89 43.52 5.93 10.11
N ARG A 90 44.74 6.47 10.00
CA ARG A 90 45.28 7.39 10.98
C ARG A 90 44.63 8.76 10.81
N GLY A 91 43.83 9.18 11.77
CA GLY A 91 43.12 10.47 11.75
C GLY A 91 43.03 11.06 13.15
N PRO A 92 42.52 12.31 13.30
CA PRO A 92 42.33 12.90 14.62
C PRO A 92 41.37 12.01 15.44
N LYS A 93 41.70 11.81 16.71
CA LYS A 93 40.81 11.14 17.66
C LYS A 93 39.58 12.00 17.89
N ILE A 94 38.41 11.46 17.54
CA ILE A 94 37.14 12.10 17.84
C ILE A 94 36.70 11.60 19.21
N ASN A 95 36.83 12.42 20.24
CA ASN A 95 36.56 12.02 21.63
C ASN A 95 35.07 11.67 21.87
N SER A 96 34.16 12.18 21.05
CA SER A 96 32.72 11.92 21.12
C SER A 96 32.28 10.64 20.39
N ASP A 97 33.09 10.13 19.46
CA ASP A 97 32.81 8.88 18.76
C ASP A 97 33.63 7.72 19.33
N ARG A 98 33.01 6.97 20.23
CA ARG A 98 33.58 5.76 20.83
C ARG A 98 33.19 4.46 20.11
N TYR A 99 32.31 4.56 19.16
CA TYR A 99 31.67 3.39 18.58
C TYR A 99 32.23 3.02 17.21
N SER A 100 32.57 4.01 16.38
CA SER A 100 33.00 3.75 15.02
C SER A 100 34.50 3.91 14.83
N THR A 101 35.07 3.11 13.92
CA THR A 101 36.44 3.24 13.46
C THR A 101 36.43 3.51 11.97
N ALA A 102 36.95 4.66 11.54
CA ALA A 102 37.10 4.98 10.14
C ALA A 102 38.28 4.22 9.52
N GLY A 103 38.08 3.74 8.32
CA GLY A 103 39.08 2.94 7.62
C GLY A 103 38.82 2.77 6.14
N THR A 104 39.62 1.91 5.54
CA THR A 104 39.49 1.43 4.16
C THR A 104 39.11 -0.04 4.20
N LEU A 105 38.05 -0.40 3.52
CA LEU A 105 37.59 -1.77 3.32
C LEU A 105 37.99 -2.24 1.94
N GLU A 106 38.78 -3.30 1.87
CA GLU A 106 39.15 -3.98 0.64
C GLU A 106 38.31 -5.24 0.48
N ILE A 107 37.57 -5.31 -0.63
CA ILE A 107 36.67 -6.41 -0.97
C ILE A 107 37.23 -7.08 -2.22
N PRO A 108 37.66 -8.36 -2.17
CA PRO A 108 38.22 -9.05 -3.32
C PRO A 108 37.14 -9.33 -4.36
N ILE A 109 37.44 -9.07 -5.65
CA ILE A 109 36.58 -9.45 -6.77
C ILE A 109 37.13 -10.75 -7.36
N MET A 110 36.34 -11.82 -7.24
CA MET A 110 36.78 -13.14 -7.66
C MET A 110 36.42 -13.43 -9.11
N ASN A 111 37.42 -13.86 -9.91
CA ASN A 111 37.24 -14.16 -11.35
C ASN A 111 36.56 -15.51 -11.63
N ASN A 112 36.28 -16.30 -10.59
CA ASN A 112 35.72 -17.66 -10.69
C ASN A 112 34.18 -17.72 -10.56
N GLY A 113 33.49 -16.58 -10.63
CA GLY A 113 32.05 -16.50 -10.49
C GLY A 113 31.53 -16.57 -9.04
N PHE A 114 32.44 -16.73 -8.07
CA PHE A 114 32.10 -16.62 -6.63
C PHE A 114 32.17 -15.15 -6.22
N LYS A 115 31.12 -14.68 -5.51
CA LYS A 115 31.08 -13.31 -4.97
C LYS A 115 31.31 -13.30 -3.48
N PRO A 116 32.05 -12.32 -2.94
CA PRO A 116 32.42 -12.28 -1.53
C PRO A 116 31.25 -11.95 -0.59
N ALA A 117 30.10 -11.55 -1.15
CA ALA A 117 28.95 -11.13 -0.36
C ALA A 117 27.62 -11.71 -0.86
N TRP A 118 26.63 -11.70 0.01
CA TRP A 118 25.23 -12.01 -0.29
C TRP A 118 24.31 -10.87 0.15
N ILE A 119 23.32 -10.55 -0.67
CA ILE A 119 22.33 -9.55 -0.33
C ILE A 119 21.30 -10.17 0.63
N VAL A 120 21.29 -9.72 1.87
CA VAL A 120 20.36 -10.15 2.91
C VAL A 120 19.05 -9.37 2.83
N ASP A 121 19.15 -8.04 2.62
CA ASP A 121 18.00 -7.18 2.32
C ASP A 121 18.30 -6.24 1.16
N GLY A 122 17.27 -5.94 0.40
CA GLY A 122 17.36 -5.06 -0.77
C GLY A 122 17.57 -5.78 -2.10
N GLN A 123 17.27 -7.08 -2.23
CA GLN A 123 17.46 -7.85 -3.47
C GLN A 123 16.78 -7.20 -4.69
N GLN A 124 15.53 -6.75 -4.53
CA GLN A 124 14.78 -6.09 -5.61
C GLN A 124 15.35 -4.73 -5.94
N ARG A 125 15.83 -3.99 -4.93
CA ARG A 125 16.53 -2.71 -5.10
C ARG A 125 17.85 -2.90 -5.85
N ALA A 126 18.63 -3.91 -5.49
CA ALA A 126 19.88 -4.22 -6.19
C ALA A 126 19.65 -4.63 -7.66
N LEU A 127 18.58 -5.40 -7.94
CA LEU A 127 18.19 -5.73 -9.32
C LEU A 127 17.77 -4.47 -10.10
N ALA A 128 17.03 -3.56 -9.49
CA ALA A 128 16.63 -2.31 -10.13
C ALA A 128 17.84 -1.40 -10.42
N LEU A 129 18.79 -1.31 -9.48
CA LEU A 129 20.04 -0.56 -9.64
C LEU A 129 20.89 -1.09 -10.81
N SER A 130 20.91 -2.39 -11.04
CA SER A 130 21.63 -2.98 -12.19
C SER A 130 20.96 -2.70 -13.55
N GLN A 131 19.71 -2.23 -13.55
CA GLN A 131 18.91 -1.96 -14.75
C GLN A 131 18.66 -0.46 -14.98
N CYS A 132 18.97 0.40 -14.01
CA CYS A 132 18.75 1.84 -14.14
C CYS A 132 19.83 2.54 -14.99
N ASN A 133 19.47 3.71 -15.50
CA ASN A 133 20.35 4.53 -16.35
C ASN A 133 21.40 5.35 -15.55
N LYS A 134 21.51 5.11 -14.21
CA LYS A 134 22.42 5.80 -13.30
C LYS A 134 23.46 4.85 -12.68
N PRO A 135 24.40 4.29 -13.45
CA PRO A 135 25.36 3.30 -12.96
C PRO A 135 26.27 3.82 -11.83
N ASN A 136 26.49 5.13 -11.76
CA ASN A 136 27.37 5.77 -10.77
C ASN A 136 26.60 6.37 -9.58
N LEU A 137 25.30 6.07 -9.42
CA LEU A 137 24.52 6.51 -8.26
C LEU A 137 25.15 5.93 -6.97
N PRO A 138 25.52 6.76 -5.98
CA PRO A 138 26.09 6.29 -4.73
C PRO A 138 25.01 5.64 -3.85
N ILE A 139 25.22 4.38 -3.50
CA ILE A 139 24.29 3.54 -2.76
C ILE A 139 24.84 3.27 -1.37
N PRO A 140 24.10 3.58 -0.29
CA PRO A 140 24.50 3.22 1.06
C PRO A 140 24.45 1.70 1.26
N ILE A 141 25.49 1.15 1.87
CA ILE A 141 25.64 -0.26 2.19
C ILE A 141 25.81 -0.42 3.68
N THR A 142 25.11 -1.36 4.26
CA THR A 142 25.39 -1.89 5.59
C THR A 142 25.79 -3.36 5.43
N ALA A 143 26.96 -3.73 5.94
CA ALA A 143 27.46 -5.09 5.80
C ALA A 143 27.90 -5.66 7.16
N PHE A 144 27.68 -6.95 7.37
CA PHE A 144 28.18 -7.68 8.53
C PHE A 144 28.98 -8.90 8.09
N VAL A 145 29.96 -9.28 8.90
CA VAL A 145 30.74 -10.50 8.64
C VAL A 145 29.93 -11.70 9.07
N ALA A 146 29.64 -12.58 8.10
CA ALA A 146 28.97 -13.86 8.34
C ALA A 146 30.02 -14.99 8.27
N LYS A 147 30.38 -15.53 9.43
CA LYS A 147 31.36 -16.63 9.56
C LYS A 147 30.87 -17.94 8.95
N ASP A 148 29.55 -18.13 8.96
CA ASP A 148 28.90 -19.33 8.44
C ASP A 148 27.54 -19.01 7.79
N LEU A 149 27.00 -20.02 7.09
CA LEU A 149 25.69 -19.95 6.44
C LEU A 149 24.53 -19.85 7.43
N GLU A 150 24.70 -20.27 8.67
CA GLU A 150 23.65 -20.24 9.69
C GLU A 150 23.38 -18.81 10.13
N VAL A 151 24.42 -18.06 10.47
CA VAL A 151 24.31 -16.62 10.79
C VAL A 151 23.69 -15.84 9.64
N GLN A 152 24.10 -16.13 8.41
CA GLN A 152 23.53 -15.51 7.21
C GLN A 152 22.01 -15.76 7.09
N ARG A 153 21.57 -17.02 7.26
CA ARG A 153 20.17 -17.42 7.17
C ARG A 153 19.35 -16.82 8.32
N GLU A 154 19.89 -16.84 9.52
CA GLU A 154 19.24 -16.25 10.69
C GLU A 154 18.96 -14.76 10.48
N GLN A 155 19.96 -14.00 10.05
CA GLN A 155 19.80 -12.58 9.81
C GLN A 155 18.87 -12.31 8.63
N PHE A 156 18.91 -13.12 7.57
CA PHE A 156 17.96 -13.04 6.47
C PHE A 156 16.50 -13.18 6.95
N ILE A 157 16.22 -14.17 7.79
CA ILE A 157 14.88 -14.38 8.35
C ILE A 157 14.47 -13.22 9.26
N ARG A 158 15.36 -12.77 10.14
CA ARG A 158 15.08 -11.67 11.10
C ARG A 158 14.77 -10.36 10.39
N ILE A 159 15.59 -9.98 9.42
CA ILE A 159 15.45 -8.71 8.69
C ILE A 159 14.18 -8.72 7.83
N ASN A 160 13.88 -9.84 7.15
CA ASN A 160 12.72 -9.93 6.27
C ASN A 160 11.40 -10.24 7.00
N LYS A 161 11.43 -10.46 8.32
CA LYS A 161 10.23 -10.68 9.16
C LYS A 161 9.56 -9.40 9.64
N THR A 162 10.06 -8.22 9.26
CA THR A 162 9.51 -6.93 9.67
C THR A 162 8.07 -6.77 9.20
N LYS A 163 7.19 -6.43 10.14
CA LYS A 163 5.77 -6.24 9.88
C LYS A 163 5.57 -5.01 8.98
N PRO A 164 4.90 -5.12 7.84
CA PRO A 164 4.65 -3.95 7.00
C PRO A 164 3.81 -2.92 7.76
N LEU A 165 3.99 -1.63 7.45
CA LEU A 165 3.17 -0.55 8.01
C LEU A 165 1.68 -0.84 7.79
N PRO A 166 0.82 -0.55 8.78
CA PRO A 166 -0.62 -0.68 8.61
C PRO A 166 -1.09 0.12 7.39
N LYS A 167 -1.89 -0.50 6.53
CA LYS A 167 -2.40 0.15 5.31
C LYS A 167 -3.12 1.47 5.60
N GLY A 168 -3.86 1.55 6.72
CA GLY A 168 -4.54 2.77 7.14
C GLY A 168 -3.58 3.94 7.39
N LEU A 169 -2.42 3.70 8.00
CA LEU A 169 -1.41 4.73 8.21
C LEU A 169 -0.80 5.21 6.88
N ILE A 170 -0.53 4.29 5.96
CA ILE A 170 -0.05 4.65 4.62
C ILE A 170 -1.07 5.55 3.92
N ASP A 171 -2.35 5.21 3.95
CA ASP A 171 -3.41 6.00 3.32
C ASP A 171 -3.57 7.40 3.93
N GLU A 172 -3.28 7.56 5.22
CA GLU A 172 -3.30 8.88 5.87
C GLU A 172 -2.12 9.76 5.45
N LEU A 173 -0.99 9.17 5.13
CA LEU A 173 0.20 9.90 4.68
C LEU A 173 0.17 10.21 3.18
N LEU A 174 -0.51 9.39 2.37
CA LEU A 174 -0.57 9.55 0.90
C LEU A 174 -0.99 10.95 0.43
N PRO A 175 -2.03 11.61 1.00
CA PRO A 175 -2.45 12.93 0.54
C PRO A 175 -1.36 14.01 0.60
N THR A 176 -0.36 13.86 1.45
CA THR A 176 0.75 14.81 1.65
C THR A 176 1.96 14.53 0.77
N VAL A 177 1.97 13.41 0.04
CA VAL A 177 3.10 13.02 -0.80
C VAL A 177 2.95 13.63 -2.18
N THR A 178 4.00 14.32 -2.65
CA THR A 178 4.06 14.97 -3.98
C THR A 178 4.98 14.25 -4.96
N SER A 179 5.75 13.26 -4.50
CA SER A 179 6.68 12.49 -5.32
C SER A 179 5.99 11.36 -6.10
N ILE A 180 6.71 10.81 -7.08
CA ILE A 180 6.25 9.65 -7.85
C ILE A 180 6.14 8.44 -6.93
N LEU A 181 4.95 7.86 -6.87
CA LEU A 181 4.62 6.71 -6.04
C LEU A 181 4.61 5.41 -6.86
N PRO A 182 4.93 4.25 -6.24
CA PRO A 182 4.63 2.94 -6.81
C PRO A 182 3.16 2.81 -7.20
N SER A 183 2.85 2.00 -8.21
CA SER A 183 1.51 1.93 -8.81
C SER A 183 0.40 1.51 -7.83
N ASP A 184 0.71 0.68 -6.86
CA ASP A 184 -0.23 0.26 -5.80
C ASP A 184 -0.59 1.42 -4.86
N LEU A 185 0.36 2.30 -4.53
CA LEU A 185 0.15 3.50 -3.72
C LEU A 185 -0.47 4.64 -4.55
N SER A 186 0.00 4.84 -5.79
CA SER A 186 -0.57 5.81 -6.73
C SER A 186 -2.07 5.58 -6.93
N ASN A 187 -2.49 4.33 -7.09
CA ASN A 187 -3.90 3.92 -7.20
C ASN A 187 -4.75 4.21 -5.93
N ARG A 188 -4.13 4.52 -4.82
CA ARG A 188 -4.79 4.86 -3.55
C ARG A 188 -4.80 6.36 -3.27
N LEU A 189 -4.00 7.15 -3.98
CA LEU A 189 -3.82 8.58 -3.73
C LEU A 189 -5.14 9.36 -3.83
N ILE A 190 -5.85 9.25 -4.97
CA ILE A 190 -7.14 9.91 -5.19
C ILE A 190 -8.18 9.42 -4.16
N PRO A 191 -8.41 8.10 -3.98
CA PRO A 191 -9.29 7.60 -2.93
C PRO A 191 -8.96 8.11 -1.53
N SER A 192 -7.66 8.19 -1.17
CA SER A 192 -7.23 8.66 0.15
C SER A 192 -7.55 10.15 0.37
N ARG A 193 -7.27 10.99 -0.63
CA ARG A 193 -7.63 12.43 -0.60
C ARG A 193 -9.14 12.63 -0.44
N ILE A 194 -9.93 11.94 -1.24
CA ILE A 194 -11.41 12.01 -1.14
C ILE A 194 -11.87 11.54 0.23
N THR A 195 -11.34 10.42 0.74
CA THR A 195 -11.72 9.87 2.06
C THR A 195 -11.38 10.85 3.20
N GLU A 196 -10.30 11.60 3.07
CA GLU A 196 -9.93 12.65 4.03
C GLU A 196 -10.97 13.77 4.04
N VAL A 197 -11.32 14.30 2.88
CA VAL A 197 -12.36 15.33 2.75
C VAL A 197 -13.70 14.81 3.26
N LEU A 198 -14.10 13.58 2.92
CA LEU A 198 -15.34 12.96 3.42
C LEU A 198 -15.40 12.88 4.94
N ASN A 199 -14.27 12.68 5.62
CA ASN A 199 -14.25 12.56 7.09
C ASN A 199 -14.20 13.91 7.82
N PHE A 200 -13.59 14.94 7.24
CA PHE A 200 -13.32 16.21 7.94
C PHE A 200 -14.16 17.39 7.46
N GLU A 201 -14.79 17.32 6.28
CA GLU A 201 -15.67 18.37 5.81
C GLU A 201 -17.05 18.29 6.48
N PRO A 202 -17.50 19.33 7.24
CA PRO A 202 -18.78 19.30 7.97
C PRO A 202 -20.03 19.04 7.12
N LYS A 203 -19.98 19.36 5.83
CA LYS A 203 -21.08 19.13 4.87
C LYS A 203 -21.17 17.67 4.42
N SER A 204 -20.13 16.88 4.67
CA SER A 204 -20.09 15.48 4.28
C SER A 204 -21.09 14.65 5.08
N PRO A 205 -21.82 13.74 4.43
CA PRO A 205 -22.63 12.77 5.16
C PRO A 205 -21.78 11.82 6.03
N PHE A 206 -20.48 11.67 5.73
CA PHE A 206 -19.52 10.86 6.49
C PHE A 206 -18.73 11.63 7.54
N TYR A 207 -19.05 12.89 7.80
CA TYR A 207 -18.30 13.71 8.74
C TYR A 207 -18.12 13.01 10.10
N GLY A 208 -16.86 12.77 10.49
CA GLY A 208 -16.49 12.14 11.74
C GLY A 208 -16.80 10.65 11.88
N LEU A 209 -17.31 9.98 10.82
CA LEU A 209 -17.72 8.58 10.89
C LEU A 209 -16.64 7.59 10.43
N ILE A 210 -15.57 8.06 9.78
CA ILE A 210 -14.53 7.18 9.20
C ILE A 210 -13.40 6.98 10.20
N LYS A 211 -13.09 5.71 10.52
CA LYS A 211 -11.97 5.35 11.41
C LYS A 211 -10.64 5.69 10.76
N LYS A 212 -9.86 6.52 11.41
CA LYS A 212 -8.50 6.87 11.04
C LYS A 212 -7.56 6.70 12.21
N THR A 213 -6.31 6.36 11.97
CA THR A 213 -5.30 6.20 13.02
C THR A 213 -5.07 7.53 13.77
N SER A 214 -5.08 8.64 13.03
CA SER A 214 -4.90 9.99 13.60
C SER A 214 -6.06 10.49 14.46
N THR A 215 -7.27 9.91 14.33
CA THR A 215 -8.47 10.35 15.06
C THR A 215 -8.94 9.33 16.11
N GLU A 216 -8.15 8.30 16.41
CA GLU A 216 -8.54 7.19 17.28
C GLU A 216 -8.90 7.65 18.71
N ASN A 217 -8.35 8.79 19.16
CA ASN A 217 -8.57 9.37 20.48
C ASN A 217 -9.23 10.76 20.44
N ASP A 218 -9.87 11.13 19.31
CA ASP A 218 -10.52 12.43 19.16
C ASP A 218 -12.01 12.32 19.52
N GLU A 219 -12.39 12.84 20.68
CA GLU A 219 -13.76 12.79 21.22
C GLU A 219 -14.81 13.52 20.35
N ARG A 220 -14.36 14.36 19.40
CA ARG A 220 -15.26 15.07 18.47
C ARG A 220 -15.88 14.14 17.43
N PHE A 221 -15.31 12.96 17.24
CA PHE A 221 -15.71 12.02 16.20
C PHE A 221 -16.27 10.73 16.80
N THR A 222 -17.21 10.12 16.08
CA THR A 222 -17.75 8.79 16.42
C THR A 222 -17.42 7.82 15.27
N PRO A 223 -16.15 7.41 15.13
CA PRO A 223 -15.71 6.63 13.98
C PRO A 223 -16.27 5.21 14.05
N ILE A 224 -17.09 4.86 13.07
CA ILE A 224 -17.78 3.55 12.98
C ILE A 224 -17.46 2.80 11.69
N ILE A 225 -17.13 3.52 10.59
CA ILE A 225 -16.84 2.94 9.29
C ILE A 225 -15.33 2.72 9.14
N THR A 226 -14.91 1.56 8.68
CA THR A 226 -13.48 1.34 8.42
C THR A 226 -13.01 2.15 7.22
N HIS A 227 -11.87 2.81 7.34
CA HIS A 227 -11.24 3.59 6.26
C HIS A 227 -11.14 2.81 4.95
N ASN A 228 -10.69 1.55 5.03
CA ASN A 228 -10.58 0.69 3.86
C ASN A 228 -11.92 0.45 3.14
N SER A 229 -13.06 0.48 3.83
CA SER A 229 -14.37 0.29 3.17
C SER A 229 -14.69 1.44 2.22
N ILE A 230 -14.34 2.67 2.60
CA ILE A 230 -14.51 3.85 1.75
C ILE A 230 -13.48 3.83 0.61
N ILE A 231 -12.21 3.56 0.90
CA ILE A 231 -11.17 3.42 -0.14
C ILE A 231 -11.57 2.38 -1.19
N ASP A 232 -12.11 1.24 -0.79
CA ASP A 232 -12.47 0.15 -1.71
C ASP A 232 -13.58 0.56 -2.69
N ILE A 233 -14.64 1.21 -2.22
CA ILE A 233 -15.73 1.68 -3.10
C ILE A 233 -15.25 2.77 -4.05
N LEU A 234 -14.45 3.73 -3.56
CA LEU A 234 -13.88 4.79 -4.39
C LEU A 234 -12.96 4.21 -5.46
N LYS A 235 -12.05 3.29 -5.10
CA LYS A 235 -11.19 2.59 -6.06
C LYS A 235 -11.99 1.87 -7.13
N THR A 236 -13.07 1.20 -6.74
CA THR A 236 -13.92 0.46 -7.68
C THR A 236 -14.58 1.41 -8.67
N SER A 237 -15.20 2.49 -8.19
CA SER A 237 -15.89 3.48 -9.02
C SER A 237 -14.94 4.30 -9.92
N ILE A 238 -13.73 4.60 -9.43
CA ILE A 238 -12.71 5.34 -10.17
C ILE A 238 -12.06 4.50 -11.28
N ARG A 239 -11.91 3.18 -11.07
CA ARG A 239 -11.18 2.31 -12.01
C ARG A 239 -12.07 1.61 -13.03
N ASN A 240 -13.34 1.49 -12.73
CA ASN A 240 -14.31 0.86 -13.63
C ASN A 240 -14.86 1.92 -14.59
N TYR A 241 -14.75 1.69 -15.90
CA TYR A 241 -15.30 2.58 -16.92
C TYR A 241 -16.84 2.78 -16.80
N THR A 242 -17.53 1.90 -16.07
CA THR A 242 -18.95 2.06 -15.74
C THR A 242 -19.20 2.74 -14.41
N GLY A 243 -18.14 3.07 -13.65
CA GLY A 243 -18.23 3.77 -12.38
C GLY A 243 -18.57 5.24 -12.56
N CYS A 244 -19.41 5.78 -11.70
CA CYS A 244 -19.86 7.16 -11.81
C CYS A 244 -18.75 8.20 -11.52
N LEU A 245 -17.64 7.78 -10.90
CA LEU A 245 -16.48 8.64 -10.63
C LEU A 245 -15.41 8.56 -11.72
N TYR A 246 -15.45 7.52 -12.57
CA TYR A 246 -14.44 7.30 -13.62
C TYR A 246 -14.26 8.51 -14.58
N PRO A 247 -15.34 9.19 -15.05
CA PRO A 247 -15.20 10.29 -16.00
C PRO A 247 -14.45 11.52 -15.47
N TYR A 248 -14.26 11.61 -14.16
CA TYR A 248 -13.64 12.77 -13.49
C TYR A 248 -12.18 12.53 -13.13
N VAL A 249 -11.62 11.37 -13.47
CA VAL A 249 -10.22 11.04 -13.24
C VAL A 249 -9.39 11.39 -14.46
N ASP A 250 -8.36 12.18 -14.26
CA ASP A 250 -7.30 12.30 -15.25
C ASP A 250 -6.32 11.13 -15.14
N PRO A 251 -6.11 10.36 -16.23
CA PRO A 251 -5.14 9.26 -16.24
C PRO A 251 -3.70 9.69 -15.90
N GLU A 252 -3.32 10.92 -16.20
CA GLU A 252 -2.01 11.51 -15.90
C GLU A 252 -1.94 12.13 -14.48
N GLY A 253 -3.08 12.28 -13.81
CA GLY A 253 -3.19 12.71 -12.42
C GLY A 253 -3.11 14.23 -12.19
N ASN A 254 -3.00 15.02 -13.25
CA ASN A 254 -2.81 16.47 -13.14
C ASN A 254 -4.13 17.25 -13.04
N ASP A 255 -5.21 16.71 -13.61
CA ASP A 255 -6.48 17.43 -13.85
C ASP A 255 -7.71 16.67 -13.34
N THR A 256 -7.55 15.91 -12.25
CA THR A 256 -8.66 15.18 -11.62
C THR A 256 -9.69 16.15 -11.01
N ASP A 257 -10.96 16.05 -11.43
CA ASP A 257 -12.07 16.90 -10.95
C ASP A 257 -12.62 16.37 -9.60
N TYR A 258 -11.91 16.70 -8.51
CA TYR A 258 -12.30 16.34 -7.15
C TYR A 258 -13.66 16.93 -6.74
N ASP A 259 -14.00 18.16 -7.20
CA ASP A 259 -15.22 18.85 -6.81
C ASP A 259 -16.46 18.13 -7.36
N SER A 260 -16.41 17.69 -8.61
CA SER A 260 -17.48 16.88 -9.20
C SER A 260 -17.61 15.52 -8.53
N MET A 261 -16.49 14.85 -8.21
CA MET A 261 -16.51 13.57 -7.46
C MET A 261 -17.15 13.75 -6.07
N LEU A 262 -16.74 14.78 -5.33
CA LEU A 262 -17.28 15.07 -3.99
C LEU A 262 -18.76 15.42 -4.06
N SER A 263 -19.19 16.18 -5.07
CA SER A 263 -20.61 16.52 -5.30
C SER A 263 -21.46 15.26 -5.49
N ILE A 264 -20.99 14.28 -6.30
CA ILE A 264 -21.66 12.99 -6.49
C ILE A 264 -21.78 12.25 -5.14
N LEU A 265 -20.68 12.16 -4.40
CA LEU A 265 -20.62 11.45 -3.13
C LEU A 265 -21.53 12.10 -2.08
N TYR A 266 -21.55 13.41 -1.99
CA TYR A 266 -22.39 14.13 -1.01
C TYR A 266 -23.87 13.95 -1.30
N ILE A 267 -24.29 14.11 -2.58
CA ILE A 267 -25.70 13.97 -2.96
C ILE A 267 -26.17 12.54 -2.78
N TYR A 268 -25.42 11.56 -3.25
CA TYR A 268 -25.81 10.15 -3.14
C TYR A 268 -25.86 9.67 -1.70
N TRP A 269 -24.77 9.82 -0.95
CA TRP A 269 -24.72 9.33 0.43
C TRP A 269 -25.58 10.17 1.37
N GLY A 270 -25.82 11.44 1.06
CA GLY A 270 -26.82 12.27 1.72
C GLY A 270 -28.24 11.72 1.53
N ALA A 271 -28.57 11.27 0.32
CA ALA A 271 -29.84 10.60 0.04
C ALA A 271 -29.95 9.25 0.76
N VAL A 272 -28.89 8.44 0.78
CA VAL A 272 -28.86 7.18 1.58
C VAL A 272 -29.15 7.46 3.05
N LYS A 273 -28.50 8.47 3.64
CA LYS A 273 -28.76 8.90 5.03
C LYS A 273 -30.23 9.28 5.28
N LYS A 274 -30.87 9.94 4.30
CA LYS A 274 -32.29 10.35 4.41
C LYS A 274 -33.26 9.19 4.26
N VAL A 275 -32.95 8.23 3.39
CA VAL A 275 -33.83 7.07 3.13
C VAL A 275 -33.71 6.00 4.20
N PHE A 276 -32.53 5.82 4.82
CA PHE A 276 -32.29 4.81 5.85
C PHE A 276 -31.82 5.44 7.17
N PRO A 277 -32.61 6.38 7.77
CA PRO A 277 -32.19 7.08 8.99
C PRO A 277 -32.02 6.15 10.19
N GLU A 278 -32.78 5.06 10.26
CA GLU A 278 -32.71 4.03 11.29
C GLU A 278 -31.41 3.20 11.26
N ALA A 279 -30.77 3.17 10.10
CA ALA A 279 -29.56 2.38 9.89
C ALA A 279 -28.29 3.24 9.80
N TRP A 280 -28.42 4.56 9.61
CA TRP A 280 -27.31 5.48 9.42
C TRP A 280 -26.69 5.96 10.73
N GLY A 281 -25.37 5.99 10.82
CA GLY A 281 -24.65 6.60 11.94
C GLY A 281 -24.63 5.77 13.22
N ILE A 282 -25.11 4.54 13.19
CA ILE A 282 -25.07 3.61 14.34
C ILE A 282 -23.97 2.54 14.15
N PRO A 283 -23.44 1.98 15.25
CA PRO A 283 -22.33 1.02 15.18
C PRO A 283 -22.61 -0.19 14.28
N PRO A 284 -21.58 -0.73 13.58
CA PRO A 284 -21.71 -1.86 12.66
C PRO A 284 -22.30 -3.16 13.28
N VAL A 285 -22.26 -3.29 14.59
CA VAL A 285 -22.89 -4.40 15.31
C VAL A 285 -24.41 -4.27 15.35
N GLN A 286 -24.93 -3.06 15.17
CA GLN A 286 -26.37 -2.74 15.17
C GLN A 286 -26.89 -2.38 13.77
N SER A 287 -26.01 -2.06 12.82
CA SER A 287 -26.39 -1.74 11.44
C SER A 287 -25.38 -2.28 10.44
N ARG A 288 -25.84 -3.11 9.54
CA ARG A 288 -25.00 -3.59 8.44
C ARG A 288 -24.85 -2.57 7.30
N LEU A 289 -25.66 -1.51 7.26
CA LEU A 289 -25.45 -0.38 6.35
C LEU A 289 -24.10 0.31 6.63
N MET A 290 -23.78 0.54 7.92
CA MET A 290 -22.52 1.18 8.35
C MET A 290 -21.34 0.20 8.44
N HIS A 291 -21.58 -1.06 8.20
CA HIS A 291 -20.56 -2.09 8.09
C HIS A 291 -19.92 -2.10 6.68
N GLY A 292 -18.68 -2.58 6.54
CA GLY A 292 -18.01 -2.62 5.25
C GLY A 292 -18.77 -3.37 4.14
N VAL A 293 -19.64 -4.32 4.50
CA VAL A 293 -20.49 -5.05 3.55
C VAL A 293 -21.60 -4.15 2.99
N GLY A 294 -22.25 -3.34 3.84
CA GLY A 294 -23.31 -2.40 3.43
C GLY A 294 -22.74 -1.25 2.60
N ILE A 295 -21.64 -0.64 3.09
CA ILE A 295 -20.93 0.40 2.33
C ILE A 295 -20.56 -0.10 0.92
N HIS A 296 -20.06 -1.34 0.80
CA HIS A 296 -19.71 -1.92 -0.50
C HIS A 296 -20.94 -2.14 -1.40
N ALA A 297 -22.04 -2.66 -0.86
CA ALA A 297 -23.26 -2.89 -1.61
C ALA A 297 -23.87 -1.58 -2.13
N MET A 298 -24.00 -0.58 -1.24
CA MET A 298 -24.55 0.73 -1.61
C MET A 298 -23.60 1.53 -2.51
N GLY A 299 -22.27 1.33 -2.41
CA GLY A 299 -21.30 1.90 -3.35
C GLY A 299 -21.45 1.34 -4.76
N GLY A 300 -21.72 0.04 -4.91
CA GLY A 300 -22.04 -0.55 -6.22
C GLY A 300 -23.36 -0.03 -6.81
N LEU A 301 -24.37 0.17 -5.97
CA LEU A 301 -25.64 0.77 -6.38
C LEU A 301 -25.49 2.26 -6.76
N MET A 302 -24.57 2.98 -6.10
CA MET A 302 -24.21 4.37 -6.45
C MET A 302 -23.81 4.48 -7.92
N ASP A 303 -22.90 3.61 -8.37
CA ASP A 303 -22.42 3.63 -9.75
C ASP A 303 -23.57 3.43 -10.76
N LEU A 304 -24.56 2.64 -10.39
CA LEU A 304 -25.72 2.37 -11.25
C LEU A 304 -26.69 3.55 -11.30
N ILE A 305 -27.08 4.09 -10.14
CA ILE A 305 -28.05 5.20 -10.04
C ILE A 305 -27.46 6.50 -10.60
N MET A 306 -26.22 6.82 -10.25
CA MET A 306 -25.59 8.10 -10.61
C MET A 306 -25.19 8.20 -12.08
N ARG A 307 -25.14 7.08 -12.81
CA ARG A 307 -24.82 7.07 -14.26
C ARG A 307 -25.71 8.00 -15.07
N ASN A 308 -27.00 8.10 -14.71
CA ASN A 308 -28.01 8.86 -15.43
C ASN A 308 -28.44 10.14 -14.71
N ILE A 309 -27.71 10.56 -13.68
CA ILE A 309 -28.05 11.74 -12.87
C ILE A 309 -26.91 12.76 -12.94
N ASN A 310 -27.22 13.97 -13.40
CA ASN A 310 -26.29 15.07 -13.36
C ASN A 310 -26.25 15.66 -11.93
N PRO A 311 -25.12 15.59 -11.20
CA PRO A 311 -25.04 16.05 -9.81
C PRO A 311 -25.29 17.58 -9.66
N LYS A 312 -25.17 18.35 -10.72
CA LYS A 312 -25.41 19.81 -10.72
C LYS A 312 -26.89 20.21 -10.87
N ASP A 313 -27.78 19.26 -11.20
CA ASP A 313 -29.22 19.53 -11.29
C ASP A 313 -29.83 19.62 -9.87
N ARG A 314 -30.60 20.67 -9.60
CA ARG A 314 -31.30 20.89 -8.31
C ARG A 314 -32.26 19.75 -7.93
N LYS A 315 -32.74 18.97 -8.90
CA LYS A 315 -33.64 17.84 -8.67
C LYS A 315 -32.92 16.51 -8.45
N SER A 316 -31.58 16.48 -8.52
CA SER A 316 -30.81 15.24 -8.45
C SER A 316 -30.99 14.50 -7.14
N GLU A 317 -30.94 15.19 -6.02
CA GLU A 317 -31.14 14.56 -4.71
C GLU A 317 -32.52 13.91 -4.61
N SER A 318 -33.59 14.60 -5.04
CA SER A 318 -34.96 14.05 -5.00
C SER A 318 -35.14 12.85 -5.93
N ARG A 319 -34.43 12.81 -7.05
CA ARG A 319 -34.41 11.66 -7.97
C ARG A 319 -33.73 10.46 -7.31
N ILE A 320 -32.56 10.67 -6.69
CA ILE A 320 -31.82 9.62 -6.00
C ILE A 320 -32.65 9.06 -4.84
N ILE A 321 -33.30 9.92 -4.04
CA ILE A 321 -34.19 9.48 -2.95
C ILE A 321 -35.29 8.57 -3.51
N LYS A 322 -35.96 8.94 -4.60
CA LYS A 322 -36.98 8.13 -5.21
C LYS A 322 -36.47 6.76 -5.67
N GLU A 323 -35.27 6.70 -6.24
CA GLU A 323 -34.66 5.45 -6.65
C GLU A 323 -34.31 4.56 -5.44
N LEU A 324 -33.81 5.15 -4.36
CA LEU A 324 -33.50 4.42 -3.13
C LEU A 324 -34.75 3.96 -2.37
N GLU A 325 -35.84 4.75 -2.40
CA GLU A 325 -37.12 4.39 -1.78
C GLU A 325 -37.71 3.14 -2.43
N LYS A 326 -37.48 2.88 -3.74
CA LYS A 326 -37.94 1.66 -4.41
C LYS A 326 -37.38 0.40 -3.76
N ILE A 327 -36.09 0.44 -3.36
CA ILE A 327 -35.41 -0.75 -2.78
C ILE A 327 -35.57 -0.83 -1.27
N ARG A 328 -35.94 0.26 -0.59
CA ARG A 328 -36.02 0.32 0.88
C ARG A 328 -36.79 -0.84 1.51
N PRO A 329 -37.98 -1.25 0.99
CA PRO A 329 -38.77 -2.36 1.56
C PRO A 329 -38.05 -3.71 1.55
N TYR A 330 -37.02 -3.86 0.72
CA TYR A 330 -36.25 -5.09 0.54
C TYR A 330 -34.89 -5.06 1.23
N CYS A 331 -34.55 -3.95 1.90
CA CYS A 331 -33.25 -3.78 2.56
C CYS A 331 -33.36 -4.06 4.07
N HIS A 332 -32.57 -5.00 4.52
CA HIS A 332 -32.53 -5.46 5.92
C HIS A 332 -31.21 -5.07 6.59
N TRP A 333 -31.10 -3.80 7.02
CA TRP A 333 -29.84 -3.28 7.56
C TRP A 333 -29.67 -3.48 9.07
N THR A 334 -30.78 -3.48 9.82
CA THR A 334 -30.81 -3.51 11.29
C THR A 334 -31.57 -4.69 11.85
N GLU A 335 -32.46 -5.28 11.06
CA GLU A 335 -33.31 -6.40 11.42
C GLU A 335 -33.76 -7.17 10.17
N GLY A 336 -34.37 -8.35 10.34
CA GLY A 336 -34.93 -9.17 9.26
C GLY A 336 -33.88 -10.03 8.57
N ASP A 337 -34.33 -10.64 7.47
CA ASP A 337 -33.57 -11.63 6.72
C ASP A 337 -33.48 -11.25 5.25
N TRP A 338 -32.31 -11.40 4.65
CA TRP A 338 -32.08 -11.31 3.22
C TRP A 338 -32.47 -12.66 2.57
N SER A 339 -33.77 -12.90 2.43
CA SER A 339 -34.32 -14.22 2.10
C SER A 339 -33.78 -14.82 0.80
N GLU A 340 -33.52 -14.02 -0.24
CA GLU A 340 -33.00 -14.52 -1.51
C GLU A 340 -31.53 -14.99 -1.45
N ILE A 341 -30.79 -14.60 -0.43
CA ILE A 341 -29.40 -15.02 -0.24
C ILE A 341 -29.23 -15.89 1.01
N ASP A 342 -30.36 -16.28 1.65
CA ASP A 342 -30.41 -17.16 2.84
C ASP A 342 -29.49 -16.72 3.97
N MET A 343 -29.55 -15.42 4.32
CA MET A 343 -28.73 -14.83 5.39
C MET A 343 -29.53 -13.86 6.24
N LYS A 344 -29.34 -13.93 7.55
CA LYS A 344 -29.83 -12.88 8.46
C LYS A 344 -29.01 -11.61 8.30
N TRP A 345 -29.62 -10.48 8.61
CA TRP A 345 -28.96 -9.18 8.51
C TRP A 345 -27.61 -9.15 9.24
N ASN A 346 -27.52 -9.74 10.44
CA ASN A 346 -26.32 -9.74 11.30
C ASN A 346 -25.28 -10.81 10.97
N GLU A 347 -25.59 -11.77 10.10
CA GLU A 347 -24.66 -12.79 9.64
C GLU A 347 -23.70 -12.27 8.57
N LEU A 348 -24.06 -11.17 7.91
CA LEU A 348 -23.23 -10.52 6.91
C LEU A 348 -21.92 -10.00 7.52
N GLN A 349 -20.79 -10.48 7.02
CA GLN A 349 -19.43 -10.15 7.48
C GLN A 349 -18.67 -9.33 6.45
N ASN A 350 -17.61 -8.61 6.89
CA ASN A 350 -16.75 -7.79 6.01
C ASN A 350 -15.72 -8.65 5.24
N ILE A 351 -16.18 -9.71 4.59
CA ILE A 351 -15.37 -10.60 3.74
C ILE A 351 -15.78 -10.47 2.29
N SER A 352 -14.86 -10.79 1.38
CA SER A 352 -15.07 -10.60 -0.07
C SER A 352 -16.27 -11.38 -0.63
N ALA A 353 -16.58 -12.55 -0.07
CA ALA A 353 -17.73 -13.36 -0.47
C ALA A 353 -19.04 -12.63 -0.15
N HIS A 354 -19.23 -12.20 1.10
CA HIS A 354 -20.45 -11.53 1.54
C HIS A 354 -20.63 -10.15 0.88
N LYS A 355 -19.54 -9.39 0.70
CA LYS A 355 -19.57 -8.13 -0.08
C LYS A 355 -20.13 -8.34 -1.49
N ARG A 356 -19.64 -9.36 -2.20
CA ARG A 356 -20.09 -9.66 -3.58
C ARG A 356 -21.53 -10.14 -3.62
N ILE A 357 -21.91 -11.03 -2.70
CA ILE A 357 -23.28 -11.58 -2.66
C ILE A 357 -24.28 -10.46 -2.39
N LEU A 358 -24.06 -9.65 -1.36
CA LEU A 358 -24.98 -8.57 -1.01
C LEU A 358 -25.04 -7.49 -2.09
N ALA A 359 -23.90 -7.07 -2.65
CA ALA A 359 -23.88 -6.08 -3.73
C ALA A 359 -24.67 -6.55 -4.95
N ARG A 360 -24.46 -7.80 -5.39
CA ARG A 360 -25.24 -8.38 -6.50
C ARG A 360 -26.74 -8.44 -6.19
N HIS A 361 -27.07 -8.81 -4.96
CA HIS A 361 -28.47 -8.92 -4.53
C HIS A 361 -29.17 -7.56 -4.54
N VAL A 362 -28.55 -6.51 -3.96
CA VAL A 362 -29.12 -5.15 -3.96
C VAL A 362 -29.26 -4.60 -5.39
N ILE A 363 -28.28 -4.81 -6.25
CA ILE A 363 -28.36 -4.43 -7.67
C ILE A 363 -29.48 -5.20 -8.38
N LYS A 364 -29.59 -6.51 -8.15
CA LYS A 364 -30.67 -7.33 -8.73
C LYS A 364 -32.05 -6.82 -8.32
N ILE A 365 -32.26 -6.52 -7.04
CA ILE A 365 -33.53 -5.93 -6.56
C ILE A 365 -33.84 -4.65 -7.35
N TYR A 366 -32.86 -3.75 -7.45
CA TYR A 366 -33.03 -2.48 -8.17
C TYR A 366 -33.38 -2.69 -9.66
N ASP A 367 -32.68 -3.58 -10.34
CA ASP A 367 -32.92 -3.91 -11.76
C ASP A 367 -34.30 -4.55 -11.97
N ASP A 368 -34.71 -5.50 -11.11
CA ASP A 368 -35.97 -6.20 -11.21
C ASP A 368 -37.17 -5.26 -11.01
N ILE A 369 -37.05 -4.28 -10.08
CA ILE A 369 -38.08 -3.26 -9.85
C ILE A 369 -38.20 -2.35 -11.09
N ASN A 370 -37.08 -1.90 -11.63
CA ASN A 370 -37.10 -1.00 -12.78
C ASN A 370 -37.54 -1.67 -14.06
N ARG A 371 -37.27 -2.98 -14.27
CA ARG A 371 -37.84 -3.76 -15.41
C ARG A 371 -39.33 -3.96 -15.35
N LYS A 372 -39.93 -4.05 -14.13
CA LYS A 372 -41.38 -4.19 -13.94
C LYS A 372 -42.15 -2.87 -14.14
N SER A 373 -41.41 -1.75 -14.19
CA SER A 373 -42.00 -0.41 -14.36
C SER A 373 -42.09 0.03 -15.80
N PHE A 374 -41.66 -0.82 -16.74
CA PHE A 374 -41.83 -0.72 -18.18
C PHE A 374 -42.87 -1.78 -18.66
#